data_2862f8964977974e4f2cdb5f0c2873fd
#
_entry.id   2862f8964977974e4f2cdb5f0c2873fd
#
_cell.length_a   1.000
_cell.length_b   1.000
_cell.length_c   1.000
_cell.angle_alpha   90.00
_cell.angle_beta   90.00
_cell.angle_gamma   90.00
#
_symmetry.space_group_name_H-M   'P 1'
#
loop_
_entity.id
_entity.type
_entity.pdbx_description
1 polymer ?
#
loop_
_entity_poly.entity_id
_entity_poly.type
_entity_poly.pdbx_seq_one_letter_code
_entity_poly.pdbx_strand_id
1 'polypeptide(L)'
;MKVSIIIPVLNEDRLIAGTLRALRYCRESGHEIIVVDGGSSDNTVSIAAQAADRVLHGNTSRAAQMNRGIDAAQGDILLFLHADTRLPEDAIANIVSAVEDGCFWGRFNVRLSGNHFLFRIIERMMNLRSCITGIATGDQAIFVSSESIRVVGGYPQLPLMEDIVFSKSLRNLGWPACIKHPVITSSRRWEEKGIVQTVLLMWRLRLLFFIGVPAEKLARQYR
;
A
#
# COMPACT_ATOMS: atom_id res chain seq x y z
N MET A 1 -12.88 11.50 -12.24
CA MET A 1 -12.33 10.11 -12.31
C MET A 1 -12.76 9.29 -11.09
N LYS A 2 -13.06 8.01 -11.27
CA LYS A 2 -13.40 7.09 -10.19
C LYS A 2 -12.12 6.42 -9.65
N VAL A 3 -11.99 6.31 -8.32
CA VAL A 3 -10.87 5.62 -7.67
C VAL A 3 -11.37 4.32 -7.06
N SER A 4 -10.69 3.19 -7.32
CA SER A 4 -10.89 1.91 -6.62
C SER A 4 -9.82 1.75 -5.55
N ILE A 5 -10.23 1.73 -4.29
CA ILE A 5 -9.36 1.57 -3.12
C ILE A 5 -9.29 0.08 -2.80
N ILE A 6 -8.13 -0.54 -2.98
CA ILE A 6 -7.89 -1.97 -2.79
C ILE A 6 -7.16 -2.17 -1.45
N ILE A 7 -7.79 -2.93 -0.55
CA ILE A 7 -7.30 -3.15 0.82
C ILE A 7 -7.08 -4.66 1.04
N PRO A 8 -5.83 -5.15 1.00
CA PRO A 8 -5.52 -6.53 1.36
C PRO A 8 -5.59 -6.69 2.88
N VAL A 9 -6.24 -7.74 3.36
CA VAL A 9 -6.41 -8.02 4.80
C VAL A 9 -6.10 -9.49 5.12
N LEU A 10 -5.57 -9.72 6.33
CA LEU A 10 -5.41 -11.04 6.92
C LEU A 10 -5.37 -10.90 8.45
N ASN A 11 -6.45 -11.31 9.13
CA ASN A 11 -6.60 -11.19 10.59
C ASN A 11 -6.40 -9.75 11.10
N GLU A 12 -7.22 -8.83 10.57
CA GLU A 12 -7.16 -7.39 10.87
C GLU A 12 -8.48 -6.88 11.51
N ASP A 13 -9.22 -7.71 12.26
CA ASP A 13 -10.51 -7.39 12.87
C ASP A 13 -10.46 -6.14 13.76
N ARG A 14 -9.31 -5.88 14.42
CA ARG A 14 -9.09 -4.71 15.28
C ARG A 14 -8.91 -3.39 14.52
N LEU A 15 -8.49 -3.44 13.27
CA LEU A 15 -8.11 -2.25 12.49
C LEU A 15 -9.10 -1.93 11.38
N ILE A 16 -9.63 -2.95 10.71
CA ILE A 16 -10.40 -2.79 9.48
C ILE A 16 -11.64 -1.90 9.65
N ALA A 17 -12.34 -2.01 10.79
CA ALA A 17 -13.50 -1.17 11.08
C ALA A 17 -13.16 0.32 11.11
N GLY A 18 -12.02 0.68 11.71
CA GLY A 18 -11.54 2.06 11.78
C GLY A 18 -11.13 2.60 10.40
N THR A 19 -10.46 1.76 9.61
CA THR A 19 -10.01 2.10 8.26
C THR A 19 -11.20 2.33 7.32
N LEU A 20 -12.18 1.43 7.30
CA LEU A 20 -13.37 1.57 6.47
C LEU A 20 -14.23 2.77 6.88
N ARG A 21 -14.32 3.05 8.20
CA ARG A 21 -15.01 4.26 8.68
C ARG A 21 -14.33 5.54 8.18
N ALA A 22 -13.00 5.58 8.18
CA ALA A 22 -12.25 6.71 7.65
C ALA A 22 -12.41 6.89 6.14
N LEU A 23 -12.70 5.82 5.40
CA LEU A 23 -12.91 5.85 3.95
C LEU A 23 -14.38 6.08 3.54
N ARG A 24 -15.29 6.23 4.50
CA ARG A 24 -16.72 6.42 4.21
C ARG A 24 -16.99 7.57 3.27
N TYR A 25 -16.27 8.69 3.42
CA TYR A 25 -16.41 9.85 2.55
C TYR A 25 -16.03 9.54 1.10
N CYS A 26 -15.05 8.68 0.86
CA CYS A 26 -14.67 8.25 -0.49
C CYS A 26 -15.82 7.49 -1.15
N ARG A 27 -16.44 6.57 -0.42
CA ARG A 27 -17.57 5.78 -0.90
C ARG A 27 -18.78 6.66 -1.20
N GLU A 28 -19.13 7.59 -0.31
CA GLU A 28 -20.23 8.56 -0.49
C GLU A 28 -19.99 9.51 -1.68
N SER A 29 -18.72 9.73 -2.06
CA SER A 29 -18.33 10.50 -3.25
C SER A 29 -18.26 9.65 -4.53
N GLY A 30 -18.72 8.39 -4.52
CA GLY A 30 -18.80 7.53 -5.71
C GLY A 30 -17.53 6.75 -6.03
N HIS A 31 -16.54 6.74 -5.12
CA HIS A 31 -15.37 5.87 -5.23
C HIS A 31 -15.69 4.47 -4.72
N GLU A 32 -14.86 3.48 -5.05
CA GLU A 32 -15.09 2.07 -4.77
C GLU A 32 -14.11 1.55 -3.71
N ILE A 33 -14.59 0.81 -2.72
CA ILE A 33 -13.78 0.16 -1.70
C ILE A 33 -13.85 -1.35 -1.88
N ILE A 34 -12.71 -1.96 -2.20
CA ILE A 34 -12.55 -3.41 -2.39
C ILE A 34 -11.64 -3.96 -1.30
N VAL A 35 -12.18 -4.77 -0.41
CA VAL A 35 -11.40 -5.52 0.58
C VAL A 35 -11.10 -6.89 0.01
N VAL A 36 -9.84 -7.31 0.07
CA VAL A 36 -9.42 -8.66 -0.39
C VAL A 36 -8.85 -9.43 0.79
N ASP A 37 -9.59 -10.43 1.23
CA ASP A 37 -9.25 -11.27 2.38
C ASP A 37 -8.32 -12.42 1.98
N GLY A 38 -7.22 -12.58 2.71
CA GLY A 38 -6.21 -13.62 2.50
C GLY A 38 -6.50 -14.94 3.24
N GLY A 39 -7.72 -15.13 3.74
CA GLY A 39 -8.12 -16.31 4.52
C GLY A 39 -8.09 -16.03 6.03
N SER A 40 -8.67 -14.92 6.47
CA SER A 40 -8.79 -14.56 7.88
C SER A 40 -9.62 -15.58 8.66
N SER A 41 -9.17 -15.89 9.88
CA SER A 41 -9.85 -16.76 10.83
C SER A 41 -10.62 -16.01 11.94
N ASP A 42 -10.46 -14.67 11.96
CA ASP A 42 -11.10 -13.75 12.89
C ASP A 42 -12.36 -13.09 12.27
N ASN A 43 -12.86 -12.02 12.87
CA ASN A 43 -14.04 -11.30 12.38
C ASN A 43 -13.77 -10.31 11.24
N THR A 44 -12.58 -10.29 10.63
CA THR A 44 -12.20 -9.34 9.58
C THR A 44 -13.22 -9.29 8.44
N VAL A 45 -13.59 -10.44 7.89
CA VAL A 45 -14.53 -10.54 6.74
C VAL A 45 -15.92 -10.02 7.10
N SER A 46 -16.45 -10.39 8.26
CA SER A 46 -17.78 -9.97 8.70
C SER A 46 -17.87 -8.47 8.95
N ILE A 47 -16.79 -7.87 9.47
CA ILE A 47 -16.69 -6.43 9.68
C ILE A 47 -16.56 -5.71 8.33
N ALA A 48 -15.72 -6.21 7.42
CA ALA A 48 -15.50 -5.60 6.11
C ALA A 48 -16.79 -5.59 5.27
N ALA A 49 -17.58 -6.65 5.31
CA ALA A 49 -18.84 -6.78 4.55
C ALA A 49 -19.89 -5.71 4.90
N GLN A 50 -19.78 -5.06 6.05
CA GLN A 50 -20.73 -4.01 6.48
C GLN A 50 -20.42 -2.64 5.86
N ALA A 51 -19.18 -2.39 5.40
CA ALA A 51 -18.72 -1.05 5.04
C ALA A 51 -17.92 -0.97 3.72
N ALA A 52 -17.47 -2.09 3.17
CA ALA A 52 -16.87 -2.14 1.83
C ALA A 52 -17.95 -2.32 0.75
N ASP A 53 -17.64 -1.93 -0.48
CA ASP A 53 -18.50 -2.20 -1.64
C ASP A 53 -18.39 -3.65 -2.09
N ARG A 54 -17.19 -4.22 -1.94
CA ARG A 54 -16.89 -5.62 -2.29
C ARG A 54 -15.92 -6.22 -1.30
N VAL A 55 -16.19 -7.45 -0.89
CA VAL A 55 -15.25 -8.29 -0.13
C VAL A 55 -14.96 -9.54 -0.97
N LEU A 56 -13.70 -9.72 -1.31
CA LEU A 56 -13.22 -10.80 -2.15
C LEU A 56 -12.34 -11.74 -1.34
N HIS A 57 -12.39 -13.03 -1.64
CA HIS A 57 -11.45 -14.01 -1.11
C HIS A 57 -10.28 -14.16 -2.06
N GLY A 58 -9.07 -14.12 -1.54
CA GLY A 58 -7.81 -14.29 -2.23
C GLY A 58 -6.91 -15.32 -1.54
N ASN A 59 -5.72 -15.51 -2.08
CA ASN A 59 -4.68 -16.29 -1.41
C ASN A 59 -4.01 -15.47 -0.31
N THR A 60 -3.31 -16.11 0.63
CA THR A 60 -2.59 -15.47 1.74
C THR A 60 -1.45 -14.54 1.32
N SER A 61 -1.00 -14.62 0.06
CA SER A 61 0.03 -13.73 -0.50
C SER A 61 -0.54 -12.33 -0.75
N ARG A 62 0.13 -11.29 -0.23
CA ARG A 62 -0.25 -9.88 -0.45
C ARG A 62 -0.33 -9.54 -1.94
N ALA A 63 0.64 -9.98 -2.74
CA ALA A 63 0.63 -9.78 -4.20
C ALA A 63 -0.61 -10.39 -4.86
N ALA A 64 -1.01 -11.61 -4.45
CA ALA A 64 -2.21 -12.25 -4.97
C ALA A 64 -3.49 -11.50 -4.57
N GLN A 65 -3.55 -10.99 -3.32
CA GLN A 65 -4.68 -10.16 -2.88
C GLN A 65 -4.77 -8.85 -3.69
N MET A 66 -3.63 -8.16 -3.89
CA MET A 66 -3.59 -6.95 -4.71
C MET A 66 -4.06 -7.23 -6.14
N ASN A 67 -3.56 -8.29 -6.79
CA ASN A 67 -3.98 -8.66 -8.14
C ASN A 67 -5.46 -9.03 -8.21
N ARG A 68 -5.99 -9.75 -7.23
CA ARG A 68 -7.42 -10.05 -7.14
C ARG A 68 -8.28 -8.78 -7.04
N GLY A 69 -7.77 -7.77 -6.31
CA GLY A 69 -8.40 -6.46 -6.25
C GLY A 69 -8.32 -5.71 -7.58
N ILE A 70 -7.19 -5.77 -8.28
CA ILE A 70 -7.00 -5.18 -9.61
C ILE A 70 -8.03 -5.75 -10.60
N ASP A 71 -8.17 -7.08 -10.64
CA ASP A 71 -9.11 -7.78 -11.56
C ASP A 71 -10.57 -7.38 -11.31
N ALA A 72 -10.90 -6.98 -10.08
CA ALA A 72 -12.25 -6.62 -9.68
C ALA A 72 -12.54 -5.12 -9.79
N ALA A 73 -11.51 -4.27 -9.85
CA ALA A 73 -11.63 -2.83 -9.81
C ALA A 73 -12.30 -2.26 -11.07
N GLN A 74 -13.14 -1.25 -10.88
CA GLN A 74 -13.88 -0.55 -11.94
C GLN A 74 -13.49 0.93 -12.06
N GLY A 75 -12.56 1.39 -11.22
CA GLY A 75 -12.10 2.78 -11.24
C GLY A 75 -11.09 3.05 -12.35
N ASP A 76 -10.99 4.33 -12.70
CA ASP A 76 -9.98 4.84 -13.62
C ASP A 76 -8.59 4.82 -12.99
N ILE A 77 -8.56 4.88 -11.66
CA ILE A 77 -7.35 4.89 -10.84
C ILE A 77 -7.50 3.83 -9.74
N LEU A 78 -6.45 3.07 -9.50
CA LEU A 78 -6.36 2.09 -8.42
C LEU A 78 -5.46 2.64 -7.32
N LEU A 79 -5.94 2.59 -6.08
CA LEU A 79 -5.19 2.97 -4.88
C LEU A 79 -5.01 1.74 -4.00
N PHE A 80 -3.77 1.37 -3.71
CA PHE A 80 -3.43 0.25 -2.84
C PHE A 80 -3.19 0.76 -1.42
N LEU A 81 -4.06 0.38 -0.49
CA LEU A 81 -4.05 0.87 0.88
C LEU A 81 -3.95 -0.27 1.89
N HIS A 82 -3.04 -0.19 2.84
CA HIS A 82 -2.97 -1.17 3.92
C HIS A 82 -4.08 -0.92 4.96
N ALA A 83 -4.54 -1.99 5.61
CA ALA A 83 -5.61 -1.94 6.60
C ALA A 83 -5.29 -1.08 7.84
N ASP A 84 -4.02 -0.80 8.10
CA ASP A 84 -3.50 0.01 9.20
C ASP A 84 -3.08 1.43 8.78
N THR A 85 -3.45 1.84 7.56
CA THR A 85 -3.05 3.13 6.97
C THR A 85 -4.26 4.03 6.76
N ARG A 86 -4.14 5.29 7.16
CA ARG A 86 -5.18 6.32 7.01
C ARG A 86 -4.78 7.32 5.94
N LEU A 87 -5.72 7.62 5.05
CA LEU A 87 -5.57 8.65 4.04
C LEU A 87 -5.82 10.06 4.64
N PRO A 88 -5.15 11.12 4.14
CA PRO A 88 -5.57 12.50 4.40
C PRO A 88 -6.91 12.79 3.69
N GLU A 89 -7.64 13.79 4.17
CA GLU A 89 -8.98 14.14 3.65
C GLU A 89 -8.98 14.54 2.16
N ASP A 90 -7.89 15.14 1.71
CA ASP A 90 -7.69 15.57 0.32
C ASP A 90 -7.02 14.50 -0.56
N ALA A 91 -6.87 13.27 -0.07
CA ALA A 91 -6.15 12.21 -0.77
C ALA A 91 -6.67 11.98 -2.19
N ILE A 92 -7.98 11.83 -2.34
CA ILE A 92 -8.59 11.54 -3.63
C ILE A 92 -8.41 12.70 -4.60
N ALA A 93 -8.59 13.95 -4.15
CA ALA A 93 -8.40 15.13 -4.98
C ALA A 93 -6.94 15.23 -5.48
N ASN A 94 -5.96 14.98 -4.59
CA ASN A 94 -4.55 14.98 -4.97
C ASN A 94 -4.19 13.86 -5.95
N ILE A 95 -4.79 12.66 -5.81
CA ILE A 95 -4.60 11.55 -6.74
C ILE A 95 -5.15 11.92 -8.13
N VAL A 96 -6.38 12.41 -8.18
CA VAL A 96 -7.04 12.77 -9.45
C VAL A 96 -6.27 13.88 -10.15
N SER A 97 -5.90 14.95 -9.44
CA SER A 97 -5.09 16.04 -10.00
C SER A 97 -3.76 15.52 -10.56
N ALA A 98 -3.03 14.66 -9.83
CA ALA A 98 -1.77 14.13 -10.33
C ALA A 98 -1.93 13.32 -11.63
N VAL A 99 -3.02 12.55 -11.76
CA VAL A 99 -3.28 11.77 -12.98
C VAL A 99 -3.75 12.68 -14.12
N GLU A 100 -4.57 13.70 -13.85
CA GLU A 100 -4.98 14.72 -14.84
C GLU A 100 -3.79 15.53 -15.34
N ASP A 101 -2.78 15.77 -14.49
CA ASP A 101 -1.50 16.39 -14.84
C ASP A 101 -0.56 15.45 -15.63
N GLY A 102 -1.03 14.26 -15.99
CA GLY A 102 -0.31 13.29 -16.83
C GLY A 102 0.60 12.31 -16.09
N CYS A 103 0.50 12.21 -14.76
CA CYS A 103 1.24 11.19 -14.02
C CYS A 103 0.57 9.82 -14.17
N PHE A 104 1.32 8.80 -14.53
CA PHE A 104 0.84 7.43 -14.66
C PHE A 104 0.61 6.74 -13.32
N TRP A 105 1.36 7.13 -12.31
CA TRP A 105 1.32 6.59 -10.96
C TRP A 105 1.96 7.52 -9.95
N GLY A 106 1.76 7.23 -8.68
CA GLY A 106 2.38 7.99 -7.61
C GLY A 106 2.25 7.31 -6.25
N ARG A 107 2.67 8.05 -5.24
CA ARG A 107 2.63 7.60 -3.85
C ARG A 107 2.48 8.80 -2.91
N PHE A 108 2.02 8.55 -1.72
CA PHE A 108 1.98 9.55 -0.66
C PHE A 108 3.30 9.57 0.14
N ASN A 109 3.61 10.70 0.76
CA ASN A 109 4.51 10.70 1.89
C ASN A 109 3.91 9.84 3.00
N VAL A 110 4.78 9.19 3.78
CA VAL A 110 4.36 8.40 4.95
C VAL A 110 4.69 9.14 6.23
N ARG A 111 3.81 9.01 7.22
CA ARG A 111 4.01 9.38 8.62
C ARG A 111 3.65 8.17 9.48
N LEU A 112 4.47 7.86 10.47
CA LEU A 112 4.23 6.80 11.44
C LEU A 112 3.34 7.33 12.58
N SER A 113 2.42 6.50 13.07
CA SER A 113 1.46 6.92 14.09
C SER A 113 2.08 7.20 15.46
N GLY A 114 3.23 6.61 15.76
CA GLY A 114 3.94 6.78 17.03
C GLY A 114 4.63 8.14 17.17
N ASN A 115 4.90 8.54 18.43
CA ASN A 115 5.46 9.85 18.77
C ASN A 115 6.97 9.86 18.97
N HIS A 116 7.66 8.72 18.82
CA HIS A 116 9.11 8.65 19.04
C HIS A 116 9.87 9.49 17.99
N PHE A 117 10.88 10.27 18.42
CA PHE A 117 11.61 11.20 17.52
C PHE A 117 12.30 10.50 16.36
N LEU A 118 12.78 9.27 16.53
CA LEU A 118 13.37 8.46 15.45
C LEU A 118 12.39 8.21 14.30
N PHE A 119 11.09 8.14 14.57
CA PHE A 119 10.10 8.00 13.50
C PHE A 119 10.13 9.19 12.53
N ARG A 120 10.34 10.41 13.06
CA ARG A 120 10.46 11.61 12.20
C ARG A 120 11.66 11.53 11.25
N ILE A 121 12.76 10.93 11.71
CA ILE A 121 13.95 10.71 10.88
C ILE A 121 13.67 9.63 9.84
N ILE A 122 13.11 8.50 10.25
CA ILE A 122 12.77 7.37 9.37
C ILE A 122 11.81 7.82 8.26
N GLU A 123 10.74 8.54 8.61
CA GLU A 123 9.78 9.08 7.65
C GLU A 123 10.44 9.97 6.59
N ARG A 124 11.29 10.90 7.02
CA ARG A 124 12.03 11.77 6.10
C ARG A 124 12.91 10.96 5.15
N MET A 125 13.63 9.96 5.68
CA MET A 125 14.47 9.08 4.86
C MET A 125 13.64 8.24 3.89
N MET A 126 12.51 7.68 4.32
CA MET A 126 11.60 6.90 3.47
C MET A 126 11.04 7.76 2.33
N ASN A 127 10.55 8.94 2.67
CA ASN A 127 9.94 9.87 1.71
C ASN A 127 10.96 10.39 0.70
N LEU A 128 12.14 10.81 1.18
CA LEU A 128 13.24 11.28 0.32
C LEU A 128 13.73 10.16 -0.62
N ARG A 129 14.02 8.99 -0.06
CA ARG A 129 14.46 7.83 -0.82
C ARG A 129 13.48 7.51 -1.95
N SER A 130 12.18 7.38 -1.62
CA SER A 130 11.18 6.99 -2.62
C SER A 130 11.02 8.05 -3.72
N CYS A 131 11.15 9.32 -3.38
CA CYS A 131 11.09 10.41 -4.37
C CYS A 131 12.31 10.42 -5.29
N ILE A 132 13.53 10.22 -4.75
CA ILE A 132 14.79 10.23 -5.53
C ILE A 132 14.94 8.95 -6.36
N THR A 133 14.56 7.80 -5.83
CA THR A 133 14.76 6.52 -6.52
C THR A 133 13.59 6.11 -7.41
N GLY A 134 12.41 6.72 -7.22
CA GLY A 134 11.17 6.26 -7.84
C GLY A 134 10.75 4.87 -7.36
N ILE A 135 11.17 4.44 -6.15
CA ILE A 135 10.80 3.15 -5.57
C ILE A 135 9.95 3.40 -4.32
N ALA A 136 8.68 3.10 -4.41
CA ALA A 136 7.72 3.18 -3.30
C ALA A 136 7.61 1.85 -2.56
N THR A 137 7.07 1.90 -1.34
CA THR A 137 6.72 0.75 -0.52
C THR A 137 5.22 0.77 -0.21
N GLY A 138 4.63 -0.38 0.10
CA GLY A 138 3.18 -0.50 0.26
C GLY A 138 2.57 0.40 1.33
N ASP A 139 3.34 0.79 2.35
CA ASP A 139 2.97 1.73 3.39
C ASP A 139 2.82 3.20 2.89
N GLN A 140 3.24 3.49 1.66
CA GLN A 140 3.13 4.81 1.04
C GLN A 140 1.86 4.98 0.18
N ALA A 141 0.91 4.08 0.26
CA ALA A 141 -0.35 4.11 -0.49
C ALA A 141 -0.12 4.42 -1.98
N ILE A 142 0.39 3.43 -2.71
CA ILE A 142 0.68 3.55 -4.15
C ILE A 142 -0.63 3.69 -4.91
N PHE A 143 -0.72 4.66 -5.81
CA PHE A 143 -1.82 4.77 -6.77
C PHE A 143 -1.30 4.69 -8.20
N VAL A 144 -2.13 4.20 -9.10
CA VAL A 144 -1.76 3.98 -10.49
C VAL A 144 -3.01 4.04 -11.39
N SER A 145 -2.88 4.59 -12.59
CA SER A 145 -3.98 4.57 -13.56
C SER A 145 -4.29 3.13 -14.02
N SER A 146 -5.56 2.84 -14.26
CA SER A 146 -6.00 1.51 -14.70
C SER A 146 -5.36 1.10 -16.03
N GLU A 147 -5.04 2.06 -16.90
CA GLU A 147 -4.30 1.83 -18.13
C GLU A 147 -2.87 1.36 -17.86
N SER A 148 -2.16 2.05 -16.96
CA SER A 148 -0.79 1.70 -16.58
C SER A 148 -0.69 0.32 -15.93
N ILE A 149 -1.68 -0.09 -15.13
CA ILE A 149 -1.76 -1.44 -14.55
C ILE A 149 -1.78 -2.51 -15.65
N ARG A 150 -2.56 -2.30 -16.71
CA ARG A 150 -2.63 -3.25 -17.84
C ARG A 150 -1.30 -3.40 -18.54
N VAL A 151 -0.53 -2.32 -18.64
CA VAL A 151 0.81 -2.33 -19.26
C VAL A 151 1.82 -3.08 -18.41
N VAL A 152 1.83 -2.88 -17.08
CA VAL A 152 2.82 -3.51 -16.19
C VAL A 152 2.43 -4.93 -15.75
N GLY A 153 1.17 -5.34 -15.93
CA GLY A 153 0.68 -6.69 -15.61
C GLY A 153 0.40 -6.94 -14.12
N GLY A 154 0.24 -5.87 -13.32
CA GLY A 154 -0.07 -5.98 -11.89
C GLY A 154 1.14 -6.22 -10.98
N TYR A 155 0.86 -6.71 -9.76
CA TYR A 155 1.90 -7.02 -8.76
C TYR A 155 2.61 -8.35 -9.09
N PRO A 156 3.95 -8.38 -9.01
CA PRO A 156 4.71 -9.63 -9.17
C PRO A 156 4.38 -10.60 -8.02
N GLN A 157 4.25 -11.89 -8.34
CA GLN A 157 3.91 -12.94 -7.37
C GLN A 157 5.12 -13.28 -6.48
N LEU A 158 5.52 -12.34 -5.63
CA LEU A 158 6.62 -12.47 -4.68
C LEU A 158 6.08 -12.47 -3.25
N PRO A 159 6.66 -13.27 -2.34
CA PRO A 159 6.23 -13.32 -0.94
C PRO A 159 6.77 -12.13 -0.12
N LEU A 160 7.72 -11.37 -0.67
CA LEU A 160 8.30 -10.15 -0.10
C LEU A 160 8.93 -9.32 -1.23
N MET A 161 9.03 -8.00 -1.05
CA MET A 161 9.59 -7.03 -2.03
C MET A 161 8.75 -6.87 -3.31
N GLU A 162 7.50 -7.34 -3.30
CA GLU A 162 6.55 -7.20 -4.39
C GLU A 162 6.30 -5.73 -4.75
N ASP A 163 6.27 -4.84 -3.75
CA ASP A 163 6.09 -3.40 -3.90
C ASP A 163 7.30 -2.72 -4.56
N ILE A 164 8.50 -3.17 -4.23
CA ILE A 164 9.76 -2.67 -4.83
C ILE A 164 9.82 -3.02 -6.31
N VAL A 165 9.52 -4.28 -6.65
CA VAL A 165 9.54 -4.74 -8.05
C VAL A 165 8.40 -4.07 -8.83
N PHE A 166 7.21 -3.95 -8.25
CA PHE A 166 6.08 -3.25 -8.84
C PHE A 166 6.41 -1.78 -9.13
N SER A 167 6.94 -1.05 -8.14
CA SER A 167 7.38 0.35 -8.34
C SER A 167 8.45 0.47 -9.43
N LYS A 168 9.38 -0.49 -9.50
CA LYS A 168 10.41 -0.50 -10.55
C LYS A 168 9.79 -0.68 -11.94
N SER A 169 8.77 -1.50 -12.08
CA SER A 169 8.03 -1.66 -13.34
C SER A 169 7.27 -0.38 -13.71
N LEU A 170 6.59 0.24 -12.75
CA LEU A 170 5.89 1.52 -12.95
C LEU A 170 6.83 2.67 -13.32
N ARG A 171 8.03 2.70 -12.73
CA ARG A 171 9.05 3.71 -13.04
C ARG A 171 9.51 3.68 -14.50
N ASN A 172 9.42 2.54 -15.17
CA ASN A 172 9.71 2.43 -16.60
C ASN A 172 8.69 3.20 -17.48
N LEU A 173 7.49 3.48 -16.96
CA LEU A 173 6.48 4.31 -17.61
C LEU A 173 6.71 5.80 -17.33
N GLY A 174 7.23 6.14 -16.16
CA GLY A 174 7.50 7.51 -15.73
C GLY A 174 7.81 7.61 -14.24
N TRP A 175 8.32 8.76 -13.80
CA TRP A 175 8.55 9.02 -12.38
C TRP A 175 7.23 9.12 -11.60
N PRO A 176 7.23 8.69 -10.32
CA PRO A 176 6.03 8.80 -9.49
C PRO A 176 5.68 10.24 -9.14
N ALA A 177 4.40 10.56 -9.11
CA ALA A 177 3.93 11.71 -8.38
C ALA A 177 4.19 11.51 -6.87
N CYS A 178 4.89 12.48 -6.27
CA CYS A 178 5.23 12.44 -4.83
C CYS A 178 4.27 13.35 -4.07
N ILE A 179 3.11 12.83 -3.62
CA ILE A 179 2.14 13.61 -2.86
C ILE A 179 2.69 13.92 -1.48
N LYS A 180 2.82 15.21 -1.16
CA LYS A 180 3.46 15.67 0.08
C LYS A 180 2.61 15.47 1.33
N HIS A 181 1.27 15.51 1.20
CA HIS A 181 0.35 15.23 2.31
C HIS A 181 0.51 13.77 2.73
N PRO A 182 0.88 13.49 3.99
CA PRO A 182 1.23 12.15 4.38
C PRO A 182 0.01 11.27 4.65
N VAL A 183 0.10 10.01 4.26
CA VAL A 183 -0.70 8.96 4.89
C VAL A 183 -0.12 8.63 6.27
N ILE A 184 -0.99 8.23 7.21
CA ILE A 184 -0.57 7.82 8.54
C ILE A 184 -0.68 6.31 8.64
N THR A 185 0.47 5.64 8.74
CA THR A 185 0.55 4.17 8.90
C THR A 185 0.97 3.77 10.30
N SER A 186 0.64 2.54 10.70
CA SER A 186 0.92 2.04 12.04
C SER A 186 2.42 1.90 12.33
N SER A 187 2.84 2.41 13.50
CA SER A 187 4.19 2.20 14.04
C SER A 187 4.33 0.90 14.86
N ARG A 188 3.23 0.15 15.06
CA ARG A 188 3.14 -1.02 15.94
C ARG A 188 4.34 -1.99 15.76
N ARG A 189 4.65 -2.37 14.54
CA ARG A 189 5.75 -3.27 14.25
C ARG A 189 7.11 -2.75 14.72
N TRP A 190 7.32 -1.43 14.59
CA TRP A 190 8.55 -0.77 15.02
C TRP A 190 8.67 -0.71 16.54
N GLU A 191 7.55 -0.53 17.21
CA GLU A 191 7.46 -0.49 18.67
C GLU A 191 7.64 -1.86 19.28
N GLU A 192 7.02 -2.91 18.71
CA GLU A 192 7.11 -4.29 19.17
C GLU A 192 8.48 -4.94 18.94
N LYS A 193 9.07 -4.73 17.76
CA LYS A 193 10.35 -5.37 17.38
C LYS A 193 11.58 -4.49 17.61
N GLY A 194 11.39 -3.26 18.10
CA GLY A 194 12.44 -2.26 18.27
C GLY A 194 12.75 -1.48 17.00
N ILE A 195 12.87 -0.16 17.15
CA ILE A 195 13.02 0.77 16.01
C ILE A 195 14.30 0.50 15.23
N VAL A 196 15.44 0.49 15.93
CA VAL A 196 16.77 0.31 15.30
C VAL A 196 16.88 -1.08 14.66
N GLN A 197 16.42 -2.11 15.37
CA GLN A 197 16.44 -3.49 14.85
C GLN A 197 15.61 -3.61 13.56
N THR A 198 14.45 -2.99 13.51
CA THR A 198 13.59 -2.99 12.33
C THR A 198 14.25 -2.26 11.15
N VAL A 199 14.89 -1.10 11.39
CA VAL A 199 15.66 -0.39 10.35
C VAL A 199 16.75 -1.27 9.76
N LEU A 200 17.59 -1.86 10.63
CA LEU A 200 18.70 -2.72 10.20
C LEU A 200 18.20 -3.95 9.45
N LEU A 201 17.12 -4.57 9.92
CA LEU A 201 16.49 -5.70 9.22
C LEU A 201 16.02 -5.30 7.82
N MET A 202 15.28 -4.18 7.70
CA MET A 202 14.80 -3.71 6.39
C MET A 202 15.93 -3.40 5.43
N TRP A 203 16.99 -2.75 5.89
CA TRP A 203 18.15 -2.46 5.07
C TRP A 203 18.88 -3.72 4.62
N ARG A 204 19.09 -4.68 5.55
CA ARG A 204 19.70 -5.98 5.24
C ARG A 204 18.88 -6.74 4.19
N LEU A 205 17.54 -6.84 4.38
CA LEU A 205 16.68 -7.57 3.44
C LEU A 205 16.70 -6.93 2.05
N ARG A 206 16.67 -5.59 1.97
CA ARG A 206 16.76 -4.87 0.69
C ARG A 206 18.11 -5.07 0.01
N LEU A 207 19.21 -4.99 0.76
CA LEU A 207 20.54 -5.24 0.22
C LEU A 207 20.66 -6.66 -0.31
N LEU A 208 20.22 -7.66 0.47
CA LEU A 208 20.23 -9.06 0.06
C LEU A 208 19.37 -9.29 -1.20
N PHE A 209 18.20 -8.65 -1.28
CA PHE A 209 17.36 -8.70 -2.48
C PHE A 209 18.06 -8.09 -3.70
N PHE A 210 18.71 -6.95 -3.51
CA PHE A 210 19.44 -6.26 -4.57
C PHE A 210 20.61 -7.08 -5.14
N ILE A 211 21.31 -7.86 -4.30
CA ILE A 211 22.38 -8.77 -4.73
C ILE A 211 21.88 -10.15 -5.20
N GLY A 212 20.55 -10.31 -5.38
CA GLY A 212 19.94 -11.47 -6.02
C GLY A 212 19.52 -12.62 -5.09
N VAL A 213 19.45 -12.40 -3.77
CA VAL A 213 18.91 -13.43 -2.85
C VAL A 213 17.40 -13.60 -3.11
N PRO A 214 16.90 -14.83 -3.33
CA PRO A 214 15.49 -15.09 -3.61
C PRO A 214 14.54 -14.58 -2.52
N ALA A 215 13.41 -13.99 -2.95
CA ALA A 215 12.42 -13.38 -2.06
C ALA A 215 11.83 -14.38 -1.04
N GLU A 216 11.75 -15.68 -1.39
CA GLU A 216 11.28 -16.76 -0.51
C GLU A 216 12.20 -16.95 0.70
N LYS A 217 13.52 -16.84 0.51
CA LYS A 217 14.50 -16.91 1.61
C LYS A 217 14.42 -15.66 2.51
N LEU A 218 14.17 -14.49 1.92
CA LEU A 218 14.04 -13.24 2.65
C LEU A 218 12.75 -13.20 3.46
N ALA A 219 11.64 -13.71 2.92
CA ALA A 219 10.35 -13.77 3.59
C ALA A 219 10.39 -14.58 4.90
N ARG A 220 11.22 -15.63 4.96
CA ARG A 220 11.44 -16.42 6.19
C ARG A 220 12.17 -15.63 7.29
N GLN A 221 12.98 -14.65 6.93
CA GLN A 221 13.71 -13.78 7.88
C GLN A 221 12.88 -12.57 8.31
N TYR A 222 11.84 -12.24 7.54
CA TYR A 222 10.97 -11.10 7.81
C TYR A 222 9.89 -11.40 8.85
N ARG A 223 9.48 -12.67 8.98
CA ARG A 223 8.50 -13.14 9.98
C ARG A 223 9.09 -13.12 11.38
#